data_6c8fb9e4d0e3f9564ec3dc580c9ce6ff
#
_entry.id   6c8fb9e4d0e3f9564ec3dc580c9ce6ff
#
_cell.length_a   1.000
_cell.length_b   1.000
_cell.length_c   1.000
_cell.angle_alpha   90.00
_cell.angle_beta   90.00
_cell.angle_gamma   90.00
#
_symmetry.space_group_name_H-M   'P 1'
#
loop_
_entity.id
_entity.type
_entity.pdbx_description
1 polymer ?
#
loop_
_entity_poly.entity_id
_entity_poly.type
_entity_poly.pdbx_seq_one_letter_code
_entity_poly.pdbx_strand_id
1 'polypeptide(L)'
;MSARLSFAALAFAVASCAYVEATTTQYVGVPKFPPTKAAAVQVLPGEPKQRHDRLGEVLLDISVDPAPPVADIEERLREEGAKMGANAVYVIRDAIRPGEGRKLIGIAIRFRQ
;
A
#
# COMPACT_ATOMS: atom_id res chain seq x y z
N MET A 1 -43.37 -12.13 27.05
CA MET A 1 -42.83 -12.08 26.82
C MET A 1 -42.06 -12.00 26.15
N SER A 2 -41.66 -12.05 25.76
CA SER A 2 -40.95 -12.11 25.24
C SER A 2 -40.10 -12.00 24.56
N ALA A 3 -39.61 -12.04 24.35
CA ALA A 3 -38.75 -11.93 23.81
C ALA A 3 -37.94 -11.96 23.05
N ARG A 4 -37.60 -12.02 22.87
CA ARG A 4 -36.84 -11.98 22.27
C ARG A 4 -36.09 -12.12 21.46
N LEU A 5 -35.85 -12.17 21.19
CA LEU A 5 -35.09 -12.26 20.49
C LEU A 5 -34.47 -12.29 19.69
N SER A 6 -34.28 -12.38 19.53
CA SER A 6 -33.61 -12.42 18.74
C SER A 6 -32.65 -12.14 18.23
N PHE A 7 -32.28 -11.93 18.27
CA PHE A 7 -31.26 -11.63 17.84
C PHE A 7 -30.49 -12.15 17.27
N ALA A 8 -30.35 -12.42 17.28
CA ALA A 8 -29.66 -13.10 16.92
C ALA A 8 -29.26 -13.00 15.81
N ALA A 9 -29.29 -12.69 15.28
CA ALA A 9 -28.98 -12.67 14.20
C ALA A 9 -28.02 -12.12 13.77
N LEU A 10 -27.60 -12.00 13.80
CA LEU A 10 -26.79 -11.51 13.37
C LEU A 10 -25.74 -11.80 13.08
N ALA A 11 -25.37 -11.82 13.08
CA ALA A 11 -24.37 -12.05 12.99
C ALA A 11 -23.76 -12.49 12.04
N PHE A 12 -23.75 -12.56 11.40
CA PHE A 12 -23.14 -12.92 10.57
C PHE A 12 -22.74 -12.62 9.68
N ALA A 13 -22.42 -12.22 9.67
CA ALA A 13 -21.98 -11.71 8.68
C ALA A 13 -20.62 -11.84 8.65
N VAL A 14 -20.20 -12.68 8.16
CA VAL A 14 -18.97 -12.79 7.96
C VAL A 14 -18.62 -12.13 6.84
N ALA A 15 -18.37 -11.00 6.83
CA ALA A 15 -18.00 -10.31 5.70
C ALA A 15 -16.55 -10.50 5.46
N SER A 16 -16.19 -10.88 4.33
CA SER A 16 -14.82 -10.78 3.91
C SER A 16 -14.55 -9.34 3.68
N CYS A 17 -13.57 -8.80 4.32
CA CYS A 17 -13.19 -7.41 4.14
C CYS A 17 -12.11 -7.28 3.09
N ALA A 18 -12.20 -6.23 2.28
CA ALA A 18 -11.08 -5.84 1.44
C ALA A 18 -9.92 -5.39 2.32
N TYR A 19 -8.69 -5.72 1.92
CA TYR A 19 -7.53 -5.33 2.71
C TYR A 19 -6.34 -4.99 1.82
N VAL A 20 -5.45 -4.19 2.38
CA VAL A 20 -4.14 -3.88 1.82
C VAL A 20 -3.15 -4.00 2.96
N GLU A 21 -2.24 -4.97 2.87
CA GLU A 21 -1.20 -5.17 3.88
C GLU A 21 0.14 -4.82 3.29
N ALA A 22 0.96 -4.10 4.02
CA ALA A 22 2.23 -3.62 3.52
C ALA A 22 3.41 -4.23 4.25
N THR A 23 4.43 -4.59 3.50
CA THR A 23 5.74 -4.95 4.03
C THR A 23 6.74 -4.02 3.37
N THR A 24 7.47 -3.28 4.18
CA THR A 24 8.36 -2.25 3.69
C THR A 24 9.80 -2.57 4.06
N THR A 25 10.67 -2.49 3.07
CA THR A 25 12.10 -2.75 3.26
C THR A 25 12.88 -1.51 2.83
N GLN A 26 13.61 -0.92 3.77
CA GLN A 26 14.48 0.20 3.46
C GLN A 26 15.82 -0.33 3.01
N TYR A 27 16.38 0.23 1.95
CA TYR A 27 17.67 -0.22 1.43
C TYR A 27 18.79 0.19 2.37
N VAL A 28 19.81 -0.69 2.44
CA VAL A 28 21.00 -0.43 3.22
C VAL A 28 21.94 0.47 2.43
N GLY A 29 22.56 1.41 3.12
CA GLY A 29 23.56 2.26 2.48
C GLY A 29 23.01 3.47 1.75
N VAL A 30 21.70 3.69 1.76
CA VAL A 30 21.13 4.88 1.16
C VAL A 30 20.97 5.96 2.23
N PRO A 31 20.93 7.23 1.82
CA PRO A 31 20.68 8.32 2.77
C PRO A 31 19.34 8.12 3.46
N LYS A 32 19.28 8.46 4.74
CA LYS A 32 18.04 8.42 5.49
C LYS A 32 17.48 9.83 5.59
N PHE A 33 16.20 9.95 5.31
CA PHE A 33 15.53 11.24 5.34
C PHE A 33 14.43 11.23 6.39
N PRO A 34 14.09 12.39 6.96
CA PRO A 34 12.95 12.45 7.87
C PRO A 34 11.68 12.06 7.13
N PRO A 35 10.68 11.49 7.83
CA PRO A 35 9.42 11.18 7.20
C PRO A 35 8.79 12.39 6.54
N THR A 36 8.14 12.16 5.40
CA THR A 36 7.37 13.19 4.71
C THR A 36 5.90 12.98 5.00
N LYS A 37 5.06 13.84 4.45
CA LYS A 37 3.61 13.67 4.57
C LYS A 37 3.11 12.81 3.42
N ALA A 38 2.22 11.89 3.72
CA ALA A 38 1.68 11.00 2.68
C ALA A 38 1.08 11.80 1.52
N ALA A 39 0.40 12.91 1.82
CA ALA A 39 -0.21 13.73 0.78
C ALA A 39 0.81 14.35 -0.17
N ALA A 40 2.07 14.43 0.23
CA ALA A 40 3.14 14.99 -0.61
C ALA A 40 3.84 13.93 -1.45
N VAL A 41 3.49 12.66 -1.29
CA VAL A 41 4.11 11.56 -2.03
C VAL A 41 3.30 11.29 -3.29
N GLN A 42 3.96 11.32 -4.45
CA GLN A 42 3.32 11.01 -5.72
C GLN A 42 3.39 9.52 -5.99
N VAL A 43 2.33 8.95 -6.55
CA VAL A 43 2.35 7.57 -7.02
C VAL A 43 2.51 7.60 -8.53
N LEU A 44 3.57 6.98 -9.02
CA LEU A 44 3.94 7.03 -10.44
C LEU A 44 3.82 5.64 -11.06
N PRO A 45 3.44 5.55 -12.35
CA PRO A 45 3.27 4.24 -13.00
C PRO A 45 4.59 3.57 -13.37
N GLY A 46 5.69 4.29 -13.33
CA GLY A 46 7.00 3.74 -13.65
C GLY A 46 8.11 4.64 -13.18
N GLU A 47 9.33 4.18 -13.35
CA GLU A 47 10.49 4.93 -12.88
C GLU A 47 10.62 6.25 -13.64
N PRO A 48 10.71 7.38 -12.92
CA PRO A 48 10.85 8.68 -13.59
C PRO A 48 12.26 8.88 -14.11
N LYS A 49 12.39 9.74 -15.11
CA LYS A 49 13.69 10.07 -15.68
C LYS A 49 14.46 11.08 -14.85
N GLN A 50 13.74 11.84 -14.03
CA GLN A 50 14.39 12.82 -13.14
C GLN A 50 15.29 12.11 -12.15
N ARG A 51 16.45 12.70 -11.85
CA ARG A 51 17.42 12.09 -10.93
C ARG A 51 16.79 11.92 -9.54
N HIS A 52 17.01 10.77 -8.97
CA HIS A 52 16.41 10.41 -7.69
C HIS A 52 17.25 9.36 -6.98
N ASP A 53 17.04 9.27 -5.67
CA ASP A 53 17.62 8.21 -4.87
C ASP A 53 16.53 7.19 -4.57
N ARG A 54 16.85 5.92 -4.69
CA ARG A 54 15.94 4.83 -4.28
C ARG A 54 16.12 4.58 -2.80
N LEU A 55 15.05 4.66 -2.05
CA LEU A 55 15.10 4.55 -0.59
C LEU A 55 14.73 3.17 -0.09
N GLY A 56 13.83 2.52 -0.77
CA GLY A 56 13.35 1.22 -0.32
C GLY A 56 12.23 0.69 -1.18
N GLU A 57 11.70 -0.44 -0.76
CA GLU A 57 10.68 -1.16 -1.50
C GLU A 57 9.45 -1.34 -0.63
N VAL A 58 8.29 -1.16 -1.22
CA VAL A 58 7.00 -1.38 -0.56
C VAL A 58 6.33 -2.53 -1.27
N LEU A 59 6.07 -3.61 -0.55
CA LEU A 59 5.32 -4.74 -1.07
C LEU A 59 3.92 -4.67 -0.48
N LEU A 60 2.91 -4.65 -1.34
CA LEU A 60 1.53 -4.69 -0.91
C LEU A 60 0.90 -6.02 -1.24
N ASP A 61 0.26 -6.62 -0.24
CA ASP A 61 -0.62 -7.77 -0.40
C ASP A 61 -2.04 -7.24 -0.42
N ILE A 62 -2.74 -7.47 -1.50
CA ILE A 62 -4.05 -6.84 -1.75
C ILE A 62 -5.08 -7.93 -1.97
N SER A 63 -6.24 -7.80 -1.32
CA SER A 63 -7.33 -8.74 -1.52
C SER A 63 -7.88 -8.59 -2.94
N VAL A 64 -8.34 -9.72 -3.52
CA VAL A 64 -8.86 -9.76 -4.88
C VAL A 64 -10.38 -9.70 -4.87
N ASP A 65 -11.00 -10.40 -3.93
CA ASP A 65 -12.46 -10.48 -3.85
C ASP A 65 -12.87 -10.51 -2.38
N PRO A 66 -13.31 -9.40 -1.84
CA PRO A 66 -13.49 -8.12 -2.49
C PRO A 66 -12.17 -7.37 -2.67
N ALA A 67 -12.08 -6.61 -3.75
CA ALA A 67 -10.92 -5.77 -4.00
C ALA A 67 -11.12 -4.40 -3.34
N PRO A 68 -10.05 -3.82 -2.76
CA PRO A 68 -10.17 -2.47 -2.22
C PRO A 68 -10.21 -1.44 -3.35
N PRO A 69 -10.72 -0.24 -3.08
CA PRO A 69 -10.67 0.83 -4.05
C PRO A 69 -9.22 1.19 -4.42
N VAL A 70 -9.02 1.64 -5.64
CA VAL A 70 -7.69 2.06 -6.09
C VAL A 70 -7.13 3.16 -5.20
N ALA A 71 -7.98 4.07 -4.74
CA ALA A 71 -7.55 5.15 -3.86
C ALA A 71 -6.91 4.64 -2.57
N ASP A 72 -7.43 3.54 -2.02
CA ASP A 72 -6.88 2.97 -0.79
C ASP A 72 -5.50 2.36 -1.03
N ILE A 73 -5.32 1.73 -2.20
CA ILE A 73 -4.03 1.15 -2.56
C ILE A 73 -2.99 2.26 -2.71
N GLU A 74 -3.35 3.33 -3.43
CA GLU A 74 -2.44 4.44 -3.62
C GLU A 74 -2.11 5.14 -2.31
N GLU A 75 -3.10 5.31 -1.46
CA GLU A 75 -2.87 5.92 -0.16
C GLU A 75 -1.90 5.10 0.68
N ARG A 76 -2.01 3.77 0.63
CA ARG A 76 -1.09 2.91 1.37
C ARG A 76 0.33 3.04 0.84
N LEU A 77 0.51 3.14 -0.49
CA LEU A 77 1.82 3.38 -1.06
C LEU A 77 2.40 4.71 -0.58
N ARG A 78 1.57 5.76 -0.54
CA ARG A 78 2.01 7.06 -0.06
C ARG A 78 2.43 7.01 1.40
N GLU A 79 1.63 6.35 2.23
CA GLU A 79 1.92 6.25 3.65
C GLU A 79 3.25 5.55 3.90
N GLU A 80 3.48 4.42 3.22
CA GLU A 80 4.70 3.67 3.41
C GLU A 80 5.92 4.42 2.84
N GLY A 81 5.76 5.07 1.70
CA GLY A 81 6.83 5.89 1.15
C GLY A 81 7.16 7.07 2.05
N ALA A 82 6.15 7.70 2.62
CA ALA A 82 6.33 8.84 3.50
C ALA A 82 7.16 8.49 4.73
N LYS A 83 6.99 7.28 5.27
CA LYS A 83 7.77 6.83 6.43
C LYS A 83 9.25 6.79 6.13
N MET A 84 9.65 6.58 4.89
CA MET A 84 11.05 6.56 4.47
C MET A 84 11.56 7.92 4.02
N GLY A 85 10.72 8.94 4.04
CA GLY A 85 11.11 10.25 3.56
C GLY A 85 11.00 10.41 2.05
N ALA A 86 10.23 9.54 1.40
CA ALA A 86 10.05 9.60 -0.05
C ALA A 86 9.18 10.78 -0.46
N ASN A 87 9.36 11.24 -1.70
CA ASN A 87 8.43 12.17 -2.31
C ASN A 87 7.74 11.57 -3.54
N ALA A 88 8.07 10.31 -3.86
CA ALA A 88 7.33 9.54 -4.86
C ALA A 88 7.52 8.05 -4.64
N VAL A 89 6.57 7.26 -5.12
CA VAL A 89 6.67 5.81 -5.18
C VAL A 89 6.27 5.41 -6.59
N TYR A 90 7.10 4.64 -7.28
CA TYR A 90 6.71 4.14 -8.59
C TYR A 90 6.52 2.63 -8.55
N VAL A 91 5.56 2.14 -9.34
CA VAL A 91 5.18 0.74 -9.33
C VAL A 91 6.02 -0.02 -10.36
N ILE A 92 6.65 -1.10 -9.91
CA ILE A 92 7.44 -1.95 -10.80
C ILE A 92 6.75 -3.26 -11.10
N ARG A 93 5.77 -3.64 -10.28
CA ARG A 93 5.07 -4.90 -10.50
C ARG A 93 3.69 -4.82 -9.86
N ASP A 94 2.71 -5.38 -10.56
CA ASP A 94 1.35 -5.48 -10.07
C ASP A 94 0.75 -6.70 -10.76
N ALA A 95 0.60 -7.80 -10.02
CA ALA A 95 0.19 -9.05 -10.59
C ALA A 95 -0.75 -9.81 -9.66
N ILE A 96 -1.72 -10.48 -10.27
CA ILE A 96 -2.62 -11.39 -9.59
C ILE A 96 -2.23 -12.79 -10.00
N ARG A 97 -1.97 -13.66 -9.01
CA ARG A 97 -1.64 -15.06 -9.26
C ARG A 97 -2.62 -15.96 -8.56
N PRO A 98 -3.06 -17.05 -9.23
CA PRO A 98 -3.98 -17.99 -8.59
C PRO A 98 -3.43 -18.52 -7.27
N GLY A 99 -4.25 -18.47 -6.22
CA GLY A 99 -3.86 -18.95 -4.91
C GLY A 99 -2.97 -18.02 -4.11
N GLU A 100 -2.43 -16.96 -4.73
CA GLU A 100 -1.53 -16.04 -4.03
C GLU A 100 -2.10 -14.65 -3.88
N GLY A 101 -3.20 -14.35 -4.54
CA GLY A 101 -3.80 -13.02 -4.50
C GLY A 101 -3.04 -12.03 -5.35
N ARG A 102 -3.17 -10.76 -5.01
CA ARG A 102 -2.55 -9.67 -5.77
C ARG A 102 -1.36 -9.11 -5.00
N LYS A 103 -0.23 -9.03 -5.68
CA LYS A 103 0.99 -8.44 -5.11
C LYS A 103 1.37 -7.24 -5.95
N LEU A 104 1.64 -6.14 -5.26
CA LEU A 104 2.08 -4.92 -5.90
C LEU A 104 3.39 -4.50 -5.27
N ILE A 105 4.39 -4.17 -6.08
CA ILE A 105 5.68 -3.73 -5.58
C ILE A 105 5.95 -2.32 -6.08
N GLY A 106 6.22 -1.43 -5.13
CA GLY A 106 6.59 -0.06 -5.42
C GLY A 106 7.97 0.25 -4.89
N ILE A 107 8.65 1.17 -5.56
CA ILE A 107 9.96 1.66 -5.13
C ILE A 107 9.76 3.08 -4.63
N ALA A 108 10.14 3.30 -3.37
CA ALA A 108 10.08 4.63 -2.77
C ALA A 108 11.33 5.39 -3.14
N ILE A 109 11.16 6.61 -3.62
CA ILE A 109 12.28 7.40 -4.11
C ILE A 109 12.20 8.82 -3.58
N ARG A 110 13.36 9.49 -3.63
CA ARG A 110 13.43 10.91 -3.34
C ARG A 110 14.14 11.61 -4.48
N PHE A 111 13.48 12.58 -5.06
CA PHE A 111 14.07 13.34 -6.16
C PHE A 111 15.24 14.18 -5.64
N ARG A 112 16.28 14.29 -6.46
CA ARG A 112 17.42 15.14 -6.16
C ARG A 112 17.12 16.54 -6.65
N GLN A 113 17.58 17.49 -5.88
CA GLN A 113 17.46 18.90 -6.22
C GLN A 113 18.49 19.30 -7.27
#